data_a842c77d4b4bff83442882d26b279ed1
#
_entry.id   a842c77d4b4bff83442882d26b279ed1
#
_cell.length_a   1.000
_cell.length_b   1.000
_cell.length_c   1.000
_cell.angle_alpha   90.00
_cell.angle_beta   90.00
_cell.angle_gamma   90.00
#
_symmetry.space_group_name_H-M   'P 1'
#
loop_
_entity.id
_entity.type
_entity.pdbx_description
1 polymer ?
#
loop_
_entity_poly.entity_id
_entity_poly.type
_entity_poly.pdbx_seq_one_letter_code
_entity_poly.pdbx_strand_id
1 'polypeptide(L)'
;MTEATTLPLEQRSVADFIEDVNKLTIEIQELYCSDSIPWILGVSWGKDSSTILQLVWNAIATLAPEKRKKKVYVITTDTQVENPIVSHWVRRCIEQIKSQAELLQLPIEAHLLKPVVKDTFWSNLIGKGYPAPRNGFRWCTDRLKINPANRFIREVVQVNGETILVLGTRKAESSKRAMTMLKYEKNRVRDHLSPNARLPNSLIYSPIEDWRTDEVWMYLMQFP
;
A
#
# COMPACT_ATOMS: atom_id res chain seq x y z
N MET A 1 14.78 6.45 -40.19
CA MET A 1 13.64 6.77 -39.28
C MET A 1 12.70 5.60 -39.39
N THR A 2 12.84 4.66 -38.45
CA THR A 2 11.98 3.46 -38.36
C THR A 2 10.92 3.79 -37.33
N GLU A 3 9.68 3.95 -37.79
CA GLU A 3 8.51 4.07 -36.96
C GLU A 3 8.35 2.78 -36.16
N ALA A 4 8.47 2.89 -34.83
CA ALA A 4 8.12 1.82 -33.94
C ALA A 4 6.59 1.69 -33.96
N THR A 5 6.09 0.72 -34.72
CA THR A 5 4.69 0.30 -34.72
C THR A 5 4.37 -0.23 -33.31
N THR A 6 3.81 0.64 -32.47
CA THR A 6 3.18 0.20 -31.22
C THR A 6 1.93 -0.59 -31.57
N LEU A 7 2.01 -1.91 -31.48
CA LEU A 7 0.82 -2.77 -31.52
C LEU A 7 -0.18 -2.26 -30.47
N PRO A 8 -1.46 -2.10 -30.81
CA PRO A 8 -2.48 -1.76 -29.83
C PRO A 8 -2.52 -2.90 -28.79
N LEU A 9 -2.20 -2.57 -27.55
CA LEU A 9 -2.41 -3.48 -26.41
C LEU A 9 -3.90 -3.84 -26.43
N GLU A 10 -4.22 -5.11 -26.68
CA GLU A 10 -5.58 -5.61 -26.62
C GLU A 10 -6.19 -5.20 -25.29
N GLN A 11 -7.27 -4.42 -25.35
CA GLN A 11 -8.00 -4.05 -24.16
C GLN A 11 -8.65 -5.33 -23.62
N ARG A 12 -8.24 -5.71 -22.43
CA ARG A 12 -8.84 -6.82 -21.69
C ARG A 12 -10.35 -6.58 -21.58
N SER A 13 -11.15 -7.62 -21.81
CA SER A 13 -12.61 -7.48 -21.66
C SER A 13 -12.97 -7.22 -20.20
N VAL A 14 -14.09 -6.56 -19.96
CA VAL A 14 -14.59 -6.31 -18.58
C VAL A 14 -14.86 -7.64 -17.86
N ALA A 15 -15.36 -8.65 -18.58
CA ALA A 15 -15.64 -9.97 -18.02
C ALA A 15 -14.36 -10.67 -17.55
N ASP A 16 -13.29 -10.67 -18.36
CA ASP A 16 -12.00 -11.25 -18.01
C ASP A 16 -11.39 -10.52 -16.82
N PHE A 17 -11.55 -9.19 -16.75
CA PHE A 17 -11.07 -8.40 -15.62
C PHE A 17 -11.78 -8.76 -14.31
N ILE A 18 -13.11 -8.93 -14.35
CA ILE A 18 -13.89 -9.36 -13.17
C ILE A 18 -13.45 -10.76 -12.70
N GLU A 19 -13.21 -11.69 -13.64
CA GLU A 19 -12.70 -13.02 -13.28
C GLU A 19 -11.34 -12.95 -12.59
N ASP A 20 -10.45 -12.10 -13.07
CA ASP A 20 -9.13 -11.91 -12.45
C ASP A 20 -9.21 -11.22 -11.08
N VAL A 21 -10.12 -10.28 -10.88
CA VAL A 21 -10.41 -9.71 -9.56
C VAL A 21 -10.89 -10.79 -8.59
N ASN A 22 -11.73 -11.72 -9.05
CA ASN A 22 -12.19 -12.84 -8.23
C ASN A 22 -11.03 -13.79 -7.88
N LYS A 23 -10.17 -14.14 -8.85
CA LYS A 23 -8.96 -14.94 -8.61
C LYS A 23 -8.04 -14.27 -7.60
N LEU A 24 -7.80 -12.97 -7.76
CA LEU A 24 -6.97 -12.19 -6.86
C LEU A 24 -7.58 -12.12 -5.45
N THR A 25 -8.90 -12.01 -5.33
CA THR A 25 -9.59 -12.05 -4.05
C THR A 25 -9.36 -13.39 -3.32
N ILE A 26 -9.41 -14.50 -4.06
CA ILE A 26 -9.12 -15.84 -3.52
C ILE A 26 -7.65 -15.93 -3.09
N GLU A 27 -6.71 -15.46 -3.91
CA GLU A 27 -5.27 -15.41 -3.57
C GLU A 27 -5.03 -14.64 -2.27
N ILE A 28 -5.65 -13.46 -2.12
CA ILE A 28 -5.56 -12.65 -0.91
C ILE A 28 -6.10 -13.42 0.31
N GLN A 29 -7.23 -14.11 0.18
CA GLN A 29 -7.82 -14.91 1.25
C GLN A 29 -6.93 -16.09 1.65
N GLU A 30 -6.37 -16.81 0.67
CA GLU A 30 -5.45 -17.92 0.90
C GLU A 30 -4.18 -17.46 1.62
N LEU A 31 -3.56 -16.36 1.15
CA LEU A 31 -2.38 -15.78 1.78
C LEU A 31 -2.69 -15.25 3.18
N TYR A 32 -3.86 -14.62 3.36
CA TYR A 32 -4.30 -14.16 4.67
C TYR A 32 -4.49 -15.32 5.66
N CYS A 33 -5.02 -16.44 5.22
CA CYS A 33 -5.29 -17.61 6.08
C CYS A 33 -4.08 -18.55 6.25
N SER A 34 -3.00 -18.38 5.48
CA SER A 34 -1.86 -19.31 5.45
C SER A 34 -1.00 -19.29 6.71
N ASP A 35 -0.98 -18.18 7.43
CA ASP A 35 -0.14 -17.95 8.60
C ASP A 35 -0.80 -16.96 9.59
N SER A 36 -0.08 -16.59 10.65
CA SER A 36 -0.52 -15.57 11.64
C SER A 36 0.26 -14.26 11.54
N ILE A 37 1.10 -14.08 10.51
CA ILE A 37 1.95 -12.91 10.33
C ILE A 37 1.06 -11.67 10.06
N PRO A 38 1.13 -10.60 10.87
CA PRO A 38 0.29 -9.43 10.70
C PRO A 38 0.59 -8.70 9.38
N TRP A 39 -0.45 -8.13 8.80
CA TRP A 39 -0.34 -7.33 7.58
C TRP A 39 -0.30 -5.84 7.90
N ILE A 40 0.48 -5.08 7.12
CA ILE A 40 0.52 -3.63 7.18
C ILE A 40 0.21 -3.08 5.79
N LEU A 41 -0.91 -2.39 5.65
CA LEU A 41 -1.32 -1.72 4.41
C LEU A 41 -0.84 -0.27 4.43
N GLY A 42 0.04 0.09 3.50
CA GLY A 42 0.48 1.46 3.31
C GLY A 42 -0.49 2.23 2.42
N VAL A 43 -1.32 3.11 3.02
CA VAL A 43 -2.37 3.85 2.31
C VAL A 43 -2.01 5.32 2.21
N SER A 44 -1.84 5.80 0.99
CA SER A 44 -1.59 7.22 0.65
C SER A 44 -2.85 7.95 0.18
N TRP A 45 -3.99 7.26 0.13
CA TRP A 45 -5.29 7.73 -0.38
C TRP A 45 -5.29 8.09 -1.88
N GLY A 46 -4.26 7.69 -2.61
CA GLY A 46 -4.26 7.68 -4.06
C GLY A 46 -5.00 6.45 -4.60
N LYS A 47 -5.40 6.48 -5.87
CA LYS A 47 -6.16 5.40 -6.52
C LYS A 47 -5.62 3.99 -6.25
N ASP A 48 -4.30 3.79 -6.39
CA ASP A 48 -3.66 2.46 -6.25
C ASP A 48 -3.73 1.93 -4.81
N SER A 49 -3.45 2.78 -3.82
CA SER A 49 -3.53 2.41 -2.41
C SER A 49 -4.97 2.24 -1.91
N SER A 50 -5.93 2.96 -2.48
CA SER A 50 -7.36 2.77 -2.20
C SER A 50 -7.86 1.46 -2.78
N THR A 51 -7.43 1.09 -3.99
CA THR A 51 -7.72 -0.21 -4.59
C THR A 51 -7.24 -1.36 -3.71
N ILE A 52 -6.01 -1.30 -3.22
CA ILE A 52 -5.48 -2.32 -2.29
C ILE A 52 -6.29 -2.40 -1.01
N LEU A 53 -6.62 -1.25 -0.43
CA LEU A 53 -7.43 -1.22 0.79
C LEU A 53 -8.78 -1.90 0.58
N GLN A 54 -9.47 -1.59 -0.53
CA GLN A 54 -10.75 -2.22 -0.87
C GLN A 54 -10.61 -3.72 -1.16
N LEU A 55 -9.62 -4.14 -1.94
CA LEU A 55 -9.38 -5.56 -2.24
C LEU A 55 -9.17 -6.37 -0.96
N VAL A 56 -8.28 -5.91 -0.08
CA VAL A 56 -8.00 -6.60 1.18
C VAL A 56 -9.21 -6.56 2.12
N TRP A 57 -9.89 -5.41 2.20
CA TRP A 57 -11.10 -5.27 3.00
C TRP A 57 -12.17 -6.26 2.57
N ASN A 58 -12.51 -6.27 1.29
CA ASN A 58 -13.56 -7.13 0.73
C ASN A 58 -13.18 -8.62 0.87
N ALA A 59 -11.91 -8.96 0.60
CA ALA A 59 -11.43 -10.32 0.77
C ALA A 59 -11.59 -10.83 2.21
N ILE A 60 -11.26 -10.01 3.22
CA ILE A 60 -11.39 -10.38 4.62
C ILE A 60 -12.86 -10.35 5.07
N ALA A 61 -13.64 -9.36 4.63
CA ALA A 61 -15.05 -9.23 5.01
C ALA A 61 -15.92 -10.39 4.52
N THR A 62 -15.53 -11.05 3.43
CA THR A 62 -16.22 -12.23 2.89
C THR A 62 -15.78 -13.56 3.52
N LEU A 63 -14.70 -13.57 4.33
CA LEU A 63 -14.32 -14.76 5.10
C LEU A 63 -15.30 -15.01 6.26
N ALA A 64 -15.42 -16.26 6.66
CA ALA A 64 -16.13 -16.63 7.89
C ALA A 64 -15.45 -15.98 9.11
N PRO A 65 -16.20 -15.52 10.14
CA PRO A 65 -15.65 -14.82 11.31
C PRO A 65 -14.50 -15.58 11.98
N GLU A 66 -14.57 -16.90 12.04
CA GLU A 66 -13.56 -17.76 12.67
C GLU A 66 -12.20 -17.72 11.96
N LYS A 67 -12.19 -17.33 10.69
CA LYS A 67 -10.97 -17.19 9.87
C LYS A 67 -10.36 -15.78 9.95
N ARG A 68 -11.08 -14.78 10.47
CA ARG A 68 -10.64 -13.38 10.57
C ARG A 68 -9.75 -13.14 11.80
N LYS A 69 -8.67 -13.90 11.95
CA LYS A 69 -7.84 -13.87 13.17
C LYS A 69 -6.59 -12.99 13.05
N LYS A 70 -6.08 -12.85 11.83
CA LYS A 70 -4.84 -12.11 11.57
C LYS A 70 -5.07 -10.61 11.63
N LYS A 71 -4.26 -9.90 12.41
CA LYS A 71 -4.30 -8.43 12.47
C LYS A 71 -3.86 -7.80 11.16
N VAL A 72 -4.59 -6.75 10.76
CA VAL A 72 -4.30 -5.92 9.60
C VAL A 72 -4.21 -4.47 10.05
N TYR A 73 -3.04 -3.87 9.89
CA TYR A 73 -2.80 -2.47 10.21
C TYR A 73 -2.89 -1.63 8.94
N VAL A 74 -3.78 -0.66 8.90
CA VAL A 74 -3.85 0.34 7.85
C VAL A 74 -3.09 1.57 8.32
N ILE A 75 -1.96 1.88 7.67
CA ILE A 75 -1.12 3.02 8.04
C ILE A 75 -1.17 4.11 6.98
N THR A 76 -1.34 5.34 7.40
CA THR A 76 -1.13 6.53 6.57
C THR A 76 -0.28 7.54 7.31
N THR A 77 0.47 8.36 6.59
CA THR A 77 1.39 9.33 7.19
C THR A 77 0.87 10.74 7.01
N ASP A 78 0.66 11.45 8.12
CA ASP A 78 0.40 12.90 8.17
C ASP A 78 1.75 13.61 8.13
N THR A 79 2.09 14.22 7.01
CA THR A 79 3.33 14.98 6.83
C THR A 79 3.33 16.31 7.60
N GLN A 80 2.17 16.74 8.10
CA GLN A 80 1.93 18.01 8.80
C GLN A 80 2.16 19.25 7.93
N VAL A 81 2.22 19.09 6.61
CA VAL A 81 2.35 20.17 5.62
C VAL A 81 1.43 19.98 4.41
N GLU A 82 0.49 19.07 4.53
CA GLU A 82 -0.55 18.88 3.53
C GLU A 82 -1.56 20.05 3.58
N ASN A 83 -2.28 20.24 2.48
CA ASN A 83 -3.42 21.15 2.46
C ASN A 83 -4.41 20.79 3.58
N PRO A 84 -4.91 21.76 4.38
CA PRO A 84 -5.85 21.49 5.49
C PRO A 84 -7.08 20.68 5.10
N ILE A 85 -7.61 20.90 3.87
CA ILE A 85 -8.75 20.13 3.34
C ILE A 85 -8.39 18.65 3.19
N VAL A 86 -7.20 18.38 2.62
CA VAL A 86 -6.70 17.00 2.45
C VAL A 86 -6.45 16.36 3.81
N SER A 87 -5.82 17.07 4.74
CA SER A 87 -5.58 16.56 6.09
C SER A 87 -6.89 16.23 6.84
N HIS A 88 -7.92 17.08 6.71
CA HIS A 88 -9.23 16.81 7.29
C HIS A 88 -9.88 15.59 6.66
N TRP A 89 -9.86 15.48 5.33
CA TRP A 89 -10.40 14.34 4.61
C TRP A 89 -9.71 13.03 5.01
N VAL A 90 -8.39 12.99 5.09
CA VAL A 90 -7.61 11.82 5.52
C VAL A 90 -8.03 11.37 6.93
N ARG A 91 -8.19 12.31 7.88
CA ARG A 91 -8.64 12.00 9.24
C ARG A 91 -10.04 11.37 9.23
N ARG A 92 -10.97 11.92 8.46
CA ARG A 92 -12.31 11.33 8.29
C ARG A 92 -12.25 9.91 7.74
N CYS A 93 -11.41 9.67 6.72
CA CYS A 93 -11.23 8.32 6.16
C CYS A 93 -10.70 7.33 7.22
N ILE A 94 -9.74 7.74 8.05
CA ILE A 94 -9.23 6.90 9.15
C ILE A 94 -10.33 6.60 10.17
N GLU A 95 -11.14 7.59 10.54
CA GLU A 95 -12.27 7.40 11.47
C GLU A 95 -13.32 6.46 10.88
N GLN A 96 -13.63 6.60 9.59
CA GLN A 96 -14.54 5.71 8.89
C GLN A 96 -14.05 4.26 8.86
N ILE A 97 -12.76 4.05 8.56
CA ILE A 97 -12.17 2.69 8.60
C ILE A 97 -12.34 2.09 10.00
N LYS A 98 -12.01 2.85 11.06
CA LYS A 98 -12.14 2.36 12.44
C LYS A 98 -13.56 1.96 12.78
N SER A 99 -14.52 2.86 12.51
CA SER A 99 -15.92 2.60 12.82
C SER A 99 -16.52 1.44 12.02
N GLN A 100 -16.17 1.32 10.74
CA GLN A 100 -16.65 0.23 9.90
C GLN A 100 -15.96 -1.10 10.24
N ALA A 101 -14.68 -1.10 10.57
CA ALA A 101 -13.98 -2.31 11.02
C ALA A 101 -14.58 -2.85 12.32
N GLU A 102 -14.92 -1.97 13.26
CA GLU A 102 -15.60 -2.34 14.50
C GLU A 102 -17.02 -2.89 14.23
N LEU A 103 -17.81 -2.19 13.41
CA LEU A 103 -19.16 -2.61 13.03
C LEU A 103 -19.19 -4.00 12.38
N LEU A 104 -18.25 -4.26 11.49
CA LEU A 104 -18.14 -5.52 10.74
C LEU A 104 -17.29 -6.58 11.46
N GLN A 105 -16.81 -6.29 12.65
CA GLN A 105 -15.91 -7.16 13.43
C GLN A 105 -14.70 -7.64 12.62
N LEU A 106 -14.08 -6.71 11.88
CA LEU A 106 -12.86 -6.99 11.12
C LEU A 106 -11.63 -6.71 11.98
N PRO A 107 -10.58 -7.55 11.92
CA PRO A 107 -9.34 -7.33 12.67
C PRO A 107 -8.46 -6.26 12.02
N ILE A 108 -9.05 -5.13 11.65
CA ILE A 108 -8.41 -4.02 10.94
C ILE A 108 -8.26 -2.83 11.90
N GLU A 109 -7.02 -2.38 12.09
CA GLU A 109 -6.66 -1.24 12.92
C GLU A 109 -6.06 -0.12 12.05
N ALA A 110 -6.63 1.09 12.08
CA ALA A 110 -6.12 2.21 11.28
C ALA A 110 -5.28 3.19 12.13
N HIS A 111 -4.12 3.58 11.61
CA HIS A 111 -3.14 4.44 12.28
C HIS A 111 -2.73 5.63 11.43
N LEU A 112 -2.80 6.82 12.02
CA LEU A 112 -2.28 8.06 11.44
C LEU A 112 -0.88 8.33 12.01
N LEU A 113 0.15 8.03 11.22
CA LEU A 113 1.53 8.18 11.62
C LEU A 113 2.02 9.61 11.43
N LYS A 114 2.92 10.07 12.30
CA LYS A 114 3.52 11.39 12.21
C LYS A 114 5.05 11.31 12.30
N PRO A 115 5.78 12.21 11.63
CA PRO A 115 7.21 12.33 11.85
C PRO A 115 7.50 12.75 13.29
N VAL A 116 8.65 12.35 13.82
CA VAL A 116 9.13 12.88 15.11
C VAL A 116 9.47 14.35 14.95
N VAL A 117 9.40 15.13 16.03
CA VAL A 117 9.55 16.60 16.00
C VAL A 117 10.80 17.05 15.24
N LYS A 118 11.95 16.40 15.47
CA LYS A 118 13.22 16.72 14.79
C LYS A 118 13.21 16.46 13.27
N ASP A 119 12.27 15.66 12.78
CA ASP A 119 12.14 15.27 11.37
C ASP A 119 10.95 15.93 10.68
N THR A 120 10.18 16.79 11.37
CA THR A 120 9.10 17.56 10.75
C THR A 120 9.65 18.48 9.65
N PHE A 121 8.79 18.86 8.72
CA PHE A 121 9.17 19.72 7.59
C PHE A 121 9.84 21.02 8.05
N TRP A 122 9.18 21.73 8.97
CA TRP A 122 9.65 23.02 9.46
C TRP A 122 10.93 22.91 10.31
N SER A 123 11.06 21.85 11.12
CA SER A 123 12.31 21.59 11.86
C SER A 123 13.51 21.38 10.94
N ASN A 124 13.32 20.76 9.78
CA ASN A 124 14.40 20.56 8.83
C ASN A 124 14.65 21.82 7.98
N LEU A 125 13.58 22.46 7.46
CA LEU A 125 13.72 23.63 6.59
C LEU A 125 14.28 24.84 7.33
N ILE A 126 13.66 25.21 8.46
CA ILE A 126 14.03 26.40 9.22
C ILE A 126 15.09 26.06 10.29
N GLY A 127 14.83 25.02 11.10
CA GLY A 127 15.68 24.71 12.24
C GLY A 127 17.07 24.18 11.85
N LYS A 128 17.17 23.40 10.75
CA LYS A 128 18.43 22.82 10.27
C LYS A 128 18.95 23.45 8.98
N GLY A 129 18.25 24.42 8.41
CA GLY A 129 18.68 25.11 7.20
C GLY A 129 18.70 24.24 5.93
N TYR A 130 17.87 23.21 5.87
CA TYR A 130 17.81 22.37 4.67
C TYR A 130 17.21 23.17 3.50
N PRO A 131 17.76 23.03 2.28
CA PRO A 131 17.16 23.66 1.12
C PRO A 131 15.76 23.06 0.86
N ALA A 132 14.89 23.86 0.24
CA ALA A 132 13.56 23.38 -0.15
C ALA A 132 13.65 22.09 -1.00
N PRO A 133 12.73 21.12 -0.81
CA PRO A 133 12.72 19.90 -1.62
C PRO A 133 12.62 20.22 -3.11
N ARG A 134 13.44 19.53 -3.93
CA ARG A 134 13.44 19.65 -5.39
C ARG A 134 13.72 18.31 -6.04
N ASN A 135 13.60 18.24 -7.37
CA ASN A 135 13.96 17.05 -8.12
C ASN A 135 15.41 16.65 -7.80
N GLY A 136 15.62 15.39 -7.46
CA GLY A 136 16.91 14.85 -7.02
C GLY A 136 17.26 15.07 -5.55
N PHE A 137 16.58 15.99 -4.85
CA PHE A 137 16.78 16.23 -3.41
C PHE A 137 15.46 16.25 -2.64
N ARG A 138 14.94 15.06 -2.37
CA ARG A 138 13.61 14.81 -1.80
C ARG A 138 13.68 14.29 -0.36
N TRP A 139 14.42 14.96 0.50
CA TRP A 139 14.56 14.60 1.92
C TRP A 139 13.20 14.50 2.65
N CYS A 140 12.21 15.25 2.19
CA CYS A 140 10.86 15.21 2.74
C CYS A 140 10.22 13.80 2.61
N THR A 141 10.49 13.07 1.53
CA THR A 141 9.96 11.72 1.35
C THR A 141 10.46 10.78 2.45
N ASP A 142 11.78 10.77 2.69
CA ASP A 142 12.36 9.88 3.69
C ASP A 142 11.93 10.28 5.11
N ARG A 143 12.02 11.56 5.46
CA ARG A 143 11.77 12.02 6.83
C ARG A 143 10.29 12.04 7.20
N LEU A 144 9.42 12.47 6.27
CA LEU A 144 8.01 12.69 6.58
C LEU A 144 7.14 11.46 6.29
N LYS A 145 7.54 10.57 5.37
CA LYS A 145 6.73 9.42 4.95
C LYS A 145 7.39 8.08 5.31
N ILE A 146 8.63 7.85 4.85
CA ILE A 146 9.28 6.54 4.98
C ILE A 146 9.69 6.27 6.44
N ASN A 147 10.33 7.23 7.13
CA ASN A 147 10.78 7.00 8.51
C ASN A 147 9.66 6.71 9.51
N PRO A 148 8.52 7.45 9.52
CA PRO A 148 7.38 7.09 10.37
C PRO A 148 6.84 5.70 10.08
N ALA A 149 6.67 5.34 8.80
CA ALA A 149 6.21 4.02 8.38
C ALA A 149 7.19 2.91 8.83
N ASN A 150 8.49 3.09 8.56
CA ASN A 150 9.52 2.12 8.96
C ASN A 150 9.60 1.93 10.47
N ARG A 151 9.36 2.99 11.26
CA ARG A 151 9.31 2.88 12.71
C ARG A 151 8.14 1.98 13.14
N PHE A 152 6.94 2.24 12.63
CA PHE A 152 5.77 1.42 12.92
C PHE A 152 5.98 -0.04 12.50
N ILE A 153 6.53 -0.28 11.32
CA ILE A 153 6.82 -1.64 10.83
C ILE A 153 7.78 -2.36 11.79
N ARG A 154 8.85 -1.68 12.24
CA ARG A 154 9.80 -2.27 13.20
C ARG A 154 9.14 -2.59 14.55
N GLU A 155 8.26 -1.75 15.04
CA GLU A 155 7.48 -1.99 16.25
C GLU A 155 6.61 -3.24 16.12
N VAL A 156 5.92 -3.41 14.98
CA VAL A 156 5.13 -4.62 14.70
C VAL A 156 6.02 -5.85 14.58
N VAL A 157 7.16 -5.77 13.88
CA VAL A 157 8.14 -6.87 13.78
C VAL A 157 8.70 -7.24 15.14
N GLN A 158 9.00 -6.26 15.98
CA GLN A 158 9.53 -6.52 17.33
C GLN A 158 8.56 -7.33 18.21
N VAL A 159 7.26 -7.13 18.03
CA VAL A 159 6.22 -7.84 18.80
C VAL A 159 5.88 -9.20 18.18
N ASN A 160 5.84 -9.28 16.85
CA ASN A 160 5.29 -10.45 16.15
C ASN A 160 6.36 -11.30 15.44
N GLY A 161 7.62 -10.88 15.43
CA GLY A 161 8.74 -11.53 14.73
C GLY A 161 8.83 -11.14 13.26
N GLU A 162 7.71 -11.17 12.53
CA GLU A 162 7.64 -10.88 11.10
C GLU A 162 6.41 -10.04 10.74
N THR A 163 6.39 -9.45 9.53
CA THR A 163 5.22 -8.75 8.99
C THR A 163 5.19 -8.79 7.46
N ILE A 164 4.00 -8.68 6.89
CA ILE A 164 3.80 -8.51 5.44
C ILE A 164 3.31 -7.08 5.17
N LEU A 165 4.10 -6.32 4.40
CA LEU A 165 3.77 -4.98 3.95
C LEU A 165 3.01 -5.06 2.62
N VAL A 166 1.74 -4.70 2.62
CA VAL A 166 0.88 -4.71 1.42
C VAL A 166 0.89 -3.35 0.76
N LEU A 167 1.30 -3.28 -0.49
CA LEU A 167 1.49 -2.03 -1.23
C LEU A 167 0.79 -2.05 -2.59
N GLY A 168 0.17 -0.94 -2.95
CA GLY A 168 -0.40 -0.71 -4.28
C GLY A 168 0.64 -0.28 -5.33
N THR A 169 1.83 -0.87 -5.30
CA THR A 169 2.87 -0.57 -6.29
C THR A 169 2.63 -1.32 -7.58
N ARG A 170 2.79 -0.63 -8.73
CA ARG A 170 2.55 -1.22 -10.05
C ARG A 170 3.72 -0.97 -10.99
N LYS A 171 4.01 -1.94 -11.87
CA LYS A 171 5.02 -1.82 -12.94
C LYS A 171 4.68 -0.67 -13.90
N ALA A 172 3.39 -0.48 -14.19
CA ALA A 172 2.88 0.54 -15.09
C ALA A 172 3.05 2.00 -14.60
N GLU A 173 3.44 2.24 -13.34
CA GLU A 173 3.60 3.61 -12.82
C GLU A 173 4.85 4.32 -13.36
N SER A 174 5.94 3.63 -13.59
CA SER A 174 7.16 4.18 -14.21
C SER A 174 8.14 3.07 -14.59
N SER A 175 8.95 3.32 -15.64
CA SER A 175 10.02 2.41 -16.07
C SER A 175 11.01 2.07 -14.94
N LYS A 176 11.34 3.05 -14.08
CA LYS A 176 12.22 2.82 -12.92
C LYS A 176 11.60 1.84 -11.92
N ARG A 177 10.27 1.93 -11.70
CA ARG A 177 9.56 1.02 -10.81
C ARG A 177 9.47 -0.37 -11.40
N ALA A 178 9.15 -0.49 -12.69
CA ALA A 178 9.15 -1.76 -13.41
C ALA A 178 10.51 -2.47 -13.31
N MET A 179 11.60 -1.76 -13.59
CA MET A 179 12.96 -2.33 -13.48
C MET A 179 13.30 -2.78 -12.05
N THR A 180 12.86 -2.02 -11.04
CA THR A 180 13.10 -2.38 -9.63
C THR A 180 12.31 -3.64 -9.27
N MET A 181 11.06 -3.74 -9.66
CA MET A 181 10.21 -4.91 -9.40
C MET A 181 10.74 -6.16 -10.11
N LEU A 182 11.11 -6.06 -11.39
CA LEU A 182 11.76 -7.15 -12.15
C LEU A 182 13.05 -7.66 -11.49
N LYS A 183 13.83 -6.77 -10.90
CA LYS A 183 15.04 -7.17 -10.15
C LYS A 183 14.72 -8.05 -8.95
N TYR A 184 13.61 -7.80 -8.28
CA TYR A 184 13.21 -8.56 -7.09
C TYR A 184 12.36 -9.80 -7.42
N GLU A 185 11.84 -9.93 -8.64
CA GLU A 185 11.12 -11.14 -9.09
C GLU A 185 11.91 -12.42 -8.90
N LYS A 186 13.23 -12.38 -9.14
CA LYS A 186 14.12 -13.54 -8.96
C LYS A 186 14.22 -14.03 -7.52
N ASN A 187 13.86 -13.21 -6.56
CA ASN A 187 13.94 -13.51 -5.12
C ASN A 187 12.54 -13.65 -4.48
N ARG A 188 11.50 -13.86 -5.29
CA ARG A 188 10.14 -14.05 -4.78
C ARG A 188 10.05 -15.31 -3.93
N VAL A 189 9.34 -15.19 -2.83
CA VAL A 189 8.98 -16.32 -1.98
C VAL A 189 7.73 -17.03 -2.53
N ARG A 190 6.83 -16.24 -3.10
CA ARG A 190 5.56 -16.65 -3.73
C ARG A 190 5.17 -15.57 -4.76
N ASP A 191 4.15 -15.83 -5.59
CA ASP A 191 3.61 -14.81 -6.50
C ASP A 191 3.23 -13.55 -5.72
N HIS A 192 3.58 -12.39 -6.29
CA HIS A 192 3.39 -11.06 -5.71
C HIS A 192 4.07 -10.82 -4.33
N LEU A 193 4.79 -11.81 -3.76
CA LEU A 193 5.40 -11.74 -2.43
C LEU A 193 6.93 -11.79 -2.53
N SER A 194 7.58 -10.70 -2.11
CA SER A 194 9.04 -10.52 -2.18
C SER A 194 9.64 -10.08 -0.84
N PRO A 195 10.91 -10.44 -0.55
CA PRO A 195 11.60 -9.91 0.62
C PRO A 195 11.73 -8.39 0.57
N ASN A 196 11.60 -7.73 1.73
CA ASN A 196 11.82 -6.29 1.84
C ASN A 196 13.32 -5.99 1.99
N ALA A 197 13.93 -5.39 0.97
CA ALA A 197 15.35 -5.07 0.98
C ALA A 197 15.78 -4.03 2.05
N ARG A 198 14.84 -3.28 2.63
CA ARG A 198 15.12 -2.21 3.60
C ARG A 198 14.85 -2.61 5.06
N LEU A 199 13.96 -3.55 5.28
CA LEU A 199 13.52 -3.97 6.60
C LEU A 199 13.61 -5.48 6.72
N PRO A 200 14.53 -6.01 7.53
CA PRO A 200 14.61 -7.44 7.80
C PRO A 200 13.31 -7.92 8.47
N ASN A 201 12.98 -9.18 8.28
CA ASN A 201 11.77 -9.82 8.79
C ASN A 201 10.46 -9.15 8.31
N SER A 202 10.51 -8.55 7.11
CA SER A 202 9.35 -7.96 6.46
C SER A 202 9.31 -8.43 5.01
N LEU A 203 8.14 -8.86 4.56
CA LEU A 203 7.87 -9.19 3.16
C LEU A 203 7.03 -8.07 2.54
N ILE A 204 7.11 -7.93 1.23
CA ILE A 204 6.28 -6.99 0.45
C ILE A 204 5.34 -7.81 -0.42
N TYR A 205 4.04 -7.57 -0.29
CA TYR A 205 2.99 -8.11 -1.12
C TYR A 205 2.40 -7.01 -2.01
N SER A 206 2.43 -7.21 -3.31
CA SER A 206 1.97 -6.23 -4.32
C SER A 206 0.94 -6.86 -5.25
N PRO A 207 -0.31 -7.11 -4.80
CA PRO A 207 -1.28 -7.90 -5.56
C PRO A 207 -1.71 -7.30 -6.90
N ILE A 208 -1.59 -6.00 -7.08
CA ILE A 208 -1.95 -5.31 -8.34
C ILE A 208 -0.73 -4.88 -9.17
N GLU A 209 0.44 -5.52 -8.96
CA GLU A 209 1.70 -5.05 -9.58
C GLU A 209 1.66 -5.00 -11.11
N ASP A 210 0.87 -5.87 -11.74
CA ASP A 210 0.73 -5.97 -13.18
C ASP A 210 -0.48 -5.20 -13.74
N TRP A 211 -1.29 -4.58 -12.87
CA TRP A 211 -2.47 -3.84 -13.30
C TRP A 211 -2.10 -2.54 -14.01
N ARG A 212 -2.85 -2.24 -15.07
CA ARG A 212 -2.79 -0.96 -15.80
C ARG A 212 -3.60 0.11 -15.06
N THR A 213 -3.43 1.36 -15.49
CA THR A 213 -4.14 2.49 -14.86
C THR A 213 -5.64 2.47 -15.10
N ASP A 214 -6.07 2.04 -16.29
CA ASP A 214 -7.47 1.85 -16.63
C ASP A 214 -8.14 0.75 -15.80
N GLU A 215 -7.44 -0.36 -15.54
CA GLU A 215 -7.92 -1.45 -14.68
C GLU A 215 -8.13 -1.01 -13.21
N VAL A 216 -7.21 -0.19 -12.67
CA VAL A 216 -7.38 0.41 -11.34
C VAL A 216 -8.63 1.27 -11.25
N TRP A 217 -8.86 2.12 -12.27
CA TRP A 217 -10.07 2.94 -12.31
C TRP A 217 -11.33 2.10 -12.55
N MET A 218 -11.26 1.08 -13.39
CA MET A 218 -12.36 0.15 -13.61
C MET A 218 -12.78 -0.52 -12.31
N TYR A 219 -11.79 -0.99 -11.51
CA TYR A 219 -12.05 -1.57 -10.19
C TYR A 219 -12.76 -0.58 -9.25
N LEU A 220 -12.20 0.62 -9.08
CA LEU A 220 -12.75 1.63 -8.17
C LEU A 220 -14.15 2.13 -8.56
N MET A 221 -14.52 2.05 -9.83
CA MET A 221 -15.86 2.44 -10.30
C MET A 221 -16.88 1.31 -10.21
N GLN A 222 -16.46 0.05 -10.27
CA GLN A 222 -17.36 -1.12 -10.25
C GLN A 222 -17.53 -1.73 -8.86
N PHE A 223 -16.53 -1.57 -8.00
CA PHE A 223 -16.51 -2.12 -6.63
C PHE A 223 -16.43 -0.96 -5.64
N PRO A 224 -17.57 -0.36 -5.23
CA PRO A 224 -17.59 0.78 -4.31
C PRO A 224 -17.15 0.42 -2.90
#